data_02edc81045152cd1c6d9448449deb39a
#
_entry.id   02edc81045152cd1c6d9448449deb39a
#
_cell.length_a   1.000
_cell.length_b   1.000
_cell.length_c   1.000
_cell.angle_alpha   90.00
_cell.angle_beta   90.00
_cell.angle_gamma   90.00
#
_symmetry.space_group_name_H-M   'P 1'
#
loop_
_entity.id
_entity.type
_entity.pdbx_description
1 polymer ?
#
loop_
_entity_poly.entity_id
_entity_poly.type
_entity_poly.pdbx_seq_one_letter_code
_entity_poly.pdbx_strand_id
1 'polypeptide(L)'
;MKLTRDIGIDLGTANVLVYEEGRGIVLREPSVVAVDKNTGKVLQVGAAARNMLGRTPGNVVAVRPLRDGVISDYEMTEKMLEQFLKKISKFSLIKPRVIVSVPSGVTEVEERAVIQATMEAGARRVYLIEEPFAAALGAKLDIAGPSGHMVVDIGGGTTDIAVLSMNGIAVSSSIKIAGDTFDDAVIEYIRRHFGMVIGQNTAEEVKIAIGCVYPRAEEAVMTVKGRDLKTGLPREESVTSTELLEAFKRPARQIVDEVLSVLEHTSPE
;
A
#
# COMPACT_ATOMS: atom_id res chain seq x y z
N MET A 1 -22.24 -26.54 -6.97
CA MET A 1 -22.20 -25.10 -6.68
C MET A 1 -21.60 -24.94 -5.28
N LYS A 2 -20.39 -24.36 -5.15
CA LYS A 2 -19.80 -24.14 -3.81
C LYS A 2 -20.70 -23.15 -3.06
N LEU A 3 -21.20 -23.56 -1.90
CA LEU A 3 -22.03 -22.73 -1.01
C LEU A 3 -21.20 -21.69 -0.23
N THR A 4 -19.87 -21.74 -0.28
CA THR A 4 -18.97 -20.85 0.44
C THR A 4 -18.16 -20.03 -0.56
N ARG A 5 -18.04 -18.72 -0.30
CA ARG A 5 -17.17 -17.81 -1.04
C ARG A 5 -15.85 -17.66 -0.28
N ASP A 6 -14.76 -17.87 -0.99
CA ASP A 6 -13.41 -17.71 -0.47
C ASP A 6 -12.81 -16.45 -1.10
N ILE A 7 -12.35 -15.53 -0.26
CA ILE A 7 -11.89 -14.20 -0.62
C ILE A 7 -10.49 -14.01 -0.06
N GLY A 8 -9.57 -13.54 -0.90
CA GLY A 8 -8.28 -13.00 -0.49
C GLY A 8 -8.36 -11.47 -0.46
N ILE A 9 -7.87 -10.85 0.59
CA ILE A 9 -7.74 -9.40 0.71
C ILE A 9 -6.27 -9.07 0.94
N ASP A 10 -5.69 -8.28 0.04
CA ASP A 10 -4.48 -7.54 0.29
C ASP A 10 -4.89 -6.19 0.88
N LEU A 11 -4.60 -6.01 2.18
CA LEU A 11 -4.98 -4.84 2.95
C LEU A 11 -3.81 -3.84 3.01
N GLY A 12 -3.40 -3.34 1.84
CA GLY A 12 -2.23 -2.47 1.72
C GLY A 12 -2.47 -1.02 2.16
N THR A 13 -1.39 -0.35 2.57
CA THR A 13 -1.39 1.07 2.99
C THR A 13 -1.93 2.00 1.90
N ALA A 14 -1.57 1.77 0.64
CA ALA A 14 -1.98 2.61 -0.49
C ALA A 14 -3.27 2.13 -1.17
N ASN A 15 -3.40 0.81 -1.34
CA ASN A 15 -4.52 0.19 -2.06
C ASN A 15 -4.97 -1.08 -1.36
N VAL A 16 -6.27 -1.35 -1.45
CA VAL A 16 -6.87 -2.64 -1.12
C VAL A 16 -7.18 -3.40 -2.40
N LEU A 17 -6.73 -4.65 -2.46
CA LEU A 17 -7.04 -5.59 -3.53
C LEU A 17 -7.92 -6.71 -2.97
N VAL A 18 -8.96 -7.08 -3.69
CA VAL A 18 -9.80 -8.22 -3.31
C VAL A 18 -9.86 -9.22 -4.45
N TYR A 19 -9.44 -10.42 -4.14
CA TYR A 19 -9.51 -11.59 -5.02
C TYR A 19 -10.67 -12.50 -4.59
N GLU A 20 -11.43 -13.01 -5.51
CA GLU A 20 -12.47 -14.01 -5.26
C GLU A 20 -12.17 -15.28 -6.06
N GLU A 21 -12.21 -16.44 -5.39
CA GLU A 21 -11.99 -17.73 -6.04
C GLU A 21 -12.92 -17.92 -7.27
N GLY A 22 -12.31 -18.23 -8.41
CA GLY A 22 -13.01 -18.43 -9.67
C GLY A 22 -13.39 -17.14 -10.43
N ARG A 23 -13.16 -15.97 -9.86
CA ARG A 23 -13.45 -14.67 -10.50
C ARG A 23 -12.21 -13.79 -10.68
N GLY A 24 -11.11 -14.10 -9.97
CA GLY A 24 -9.90 -13.28 -10.00
C GLY A 24 -10.01 -12.03 -9.12
N ILE A 25 -9.29 -10.97 -9.49
CA ILE A 25 -9.34 -9.68 -8.78
C ILE A 25 -10.68 -9.01 -9.09
N VAL A 26 -11.52 -8.88 -8.08
CA VAL A 26 -12.89 -8.32 -8.17
C VAL A 26 -12.98 -6.88 -7.66
N LEU A 27 -11.97 -6.39 -6.94
CA LEU A 27 -11.89 -5.03 -6.46
C LEU A 27 -10.43 -4.58 -6.36
N ARG A 28 -10.18 -3.36 -6.82
CA ARG A 28 -8.93 -2.62 -6.61
C ARG A 28 -9.30 -1.18 -6.30
N GLU A 29 -9.07 -0.75 -5.07
CA GLU A 29 -9.47 0.57 -4.58
C GLU A 29 -8.38 1.16 -3.68
N PRO A 30 -8.15 2.48 -3.70
CA PRO A 30 -7.30 3.14 -2.73
C PRO A 30 -7.77 2.93 -1.29
N SER A 31 -6.84 2.80 -0.36
CA SER A 31 -7.09 2.70 1.09
C SER A 31 -7.42 4.08 1.68
N VAL A 32 -8.55 4.67 1.26
CA VAL A 32 -8.97 6.02 1.66
C VAL A 32 -10.43 6.01 2.04
N VAL A 33 -10.75 6.76 3.12
CA VAL A 33 -12.12 6.96 3.62
C VAL A 33 -12.37 8.46 3.76
N ALA A 34 -13.47 8.95 3.22
CA ALA A 34 -13.94 10.31 3.43
C ALA A 34 -15.12 10.32 4.41
N VAL A 35 -15.01 11.14 5.45
CA VAL A 35 -16.00 11.23 6.54
C VAL A 35 -16.43 12.66 6.77
N ASP A 36 -17.67 12.85 7.20
CA ASP A 36 -18.16 14.09 7.76
C ASP A 36 -17.64 14.22 9.21
N LYS A 37 -16.89 15.30 9.48
CA LYS A 37 -16.27 15.55 10.80
C LYS A 37 -17.26 15.69 11.95
N ASN A 38 -18.45 16.21 11.65
CA ASN A 38 -19.43 16.53 12.69
C ASN A 38 -20.21 15.28 13.11
N THR A 39 -20.45 14.37 12.17
CA THR A 39 -21.29 13.19 12.39
C THR A 39 -20.51 11.88 12.46
N GLY A 40 -19.23 11.86 12.04
CA GLY A 40 -18.44 10.63 11.89
C GLY A 40 -18.93 9.71 10.77
N LYS A 41 -19.90 10.15 9.96
CA LYS A 41 -20.48 9.34 8.90
C LYS A 41 -19.53 9.20 7.72
N VAL A 42 -19.33 7.97 7.27
CA VAL A 42 -18.61 7.69 6.04
C VAL A 42 -19.41 8.19 4.84
N LEU A 43 -18.80 9.05 4.05
CA LEU A 43 -19.38 9.64 2.84
C LEU A 43 -18.96 8.86 1.59
N GLN A 44 -17.66 8.52 1.50
CA GLN A 44 -17.07 7.83 0.36
C GLN A 44 -15.91 6.93 0.83
N VAL A 45 -15.61 5.90 0.03
CA VAL A 45 -14.43 5.03 0.20
C VAL A 45 -13.72 4.83 -1.13
N GLY A 46 -12.45 4.48 -1.08
CA GLY A 46 -11.66 4.14 -2.28
C GLY A 46 -11.38 5.34 -3.17
N ALA A 47 -11.48 5.15 -4.49
CA ALA A 47 -11.15 6.17 -5.48
C ALA A 47 -11.97 7.46 -5.32
N ALA A 48 -13.26 7.35 -4.97
CA ALA A 48 -14.10 8.51 -4.72
C ALA A 48 -13.61 9.33 -3.53
N ALA A 49 -13.20 8.67 -2.44
CA ALA A 49 -12.62 9.34 -1.27
C ALA A 49 -11.23 9.92 -1.57
N ARG A 50 -10.38 9.22 -2.35
CA ARG A 50 -9.05 9.70 -2.77
C ARG A 50 -9.13 11.03 -3.53
N ASN A 51 -10.10 11.18 -4.42
CA ASN A 51 -10.32 12.42 -5.17
C ASN A 51 -10.67 13.61 -4.28
N MET A 52 -11.07 13.36 -3.04
CA MET A 52 -11.40 14.36 -2.04
C MET A 52 -10.18 14.76 -1.18
N LEU A 53 -9.10 14.00 -1.17
CA LEU A 53 -7.89 14.33 -0.42
C LEU A 53 -7.34 15.71 -0.80
N GLY A 54 -7.13 16.56 0.21
CA GLY A 54 -6.64 17.93 0.02
C GLY A 54 -7.60 18.90 -0.66
N ARG A 55 -8.83 18.49 -0.98
CA ARG A 55 -9.85 19.27 -1.71
C ARG A 55 -11.19 19.35 -1.00
N THR A 56 -11.26 18.89 0.26
CA THR A 56 -12.51 18.78 1.02
C THR A 56 -12.95 20.13 1.60
N PRO A 57 -14.27 20.44 1.63
CA PRO A 57 -14.82 21.51 2.48
C PRO A 57 -14.44 21.27 3.95
N GLY A 58 -14.46 22.32 4.78
CA GLY A 58 -13.99 22.26 6.16
C GLY A 58 -14.65 21.22 7.08
N ASN A 59 -15.84 20.75 6.71
CA ASN A 59 -16.58 19.71 7.43
C ASN A 59 -16.33 18.26 6.94
N VAL A 60 -15.58 18.07 5.86
CA VAL A 60 -15.24 16.74 5.33
C VAL A 60 -13.75 16.50 5.47
N VAL A 61 -13.39 15.30 5.89
CA VAL A 61 -12.00 14.83 5.97
C VAL A 61 -11.85 13.54 5.21
N ALA A 62 -10.83 13.45 4.36
CA ALA A 62 -10.40 12.18 3.76
C ALA A 62 -9.13 11.71 4.47
N VAL A 63 -9.15 10.47 4.97
CA VAL A 63 -8.06 9.86 5.74
C VAL A 63 -7.63 8.55 5.10
N ARG A 64 -6.37 8.19 5.31
CA ARG A 64 -5.84 6.85 5.05
C ARG A 64 -5.85 6.08 6.38
N PRO A 65 -6.71 5.06 6.55
CA PRO A 65 -6.84 4.35 7.81
C PRO A 65 -5.72 3.33 8.06
N LEU A 66 -4.89 3.08 7.05
CA LEU A 66 -3.72 2.22 7.12
C LEU A 66 -2.46 3.07 6.95
N ARG A 67 -1.43 2.77 7.73
CA ARG A 67 -0.13 3.44 7.68
C ARG A 67 0.96 2.45 7.99
N ASP A 68 2.06 2.50 7.22
CA ASP A 68 3.22 1.64 7.45
C ASP A 68 2.86 0.15 7.57
N GLY A 69 1.93 -0.32 6.72
CA GLY A 69 1.46 -1.70 6.69
C GLY A 69 0.45 -2.10 7.77
N VAL A 70 0.11 -1.20 8.73
CA VAL A 70 -0.75 -1.54 9.86
C VAL A 70 -1.98 -0.62 9.97
N ILE A 71 -2.97 -1.06 10.74
CA ILE A 71 -4.17 -0.27 11.04
C ILE A 71 -3.80 0.89 11.95
N SER A 72 -3.93 2.11 11.46
CA SER A 72 -3.76 3.35 12.24
C SER A 72 -5.08 3.93 12.74
N ASP A 73 -6.18 3.62 12.06
CA ASP A 73 -7.55 3.99 12.45
C ASP A 73 -8.47 2.77 12.29
N TYR A 74 -8.79 2.16 13.42
CA TYR A 74 -9.57 0.91 13.46
C TYR A 74 -10.98 1.10 12.89
N GLU A 75 -11.70 2.12 13.36
CA GLU A 75 -13.10 2.37 12.97
C GLU A 75 -13.21 2.67 11.46
N MET A 76 -12.29 3.45 10.94
CA MET A 76 -12.28 3.76 9.51
C MET A 76 -11.87 2.55 8.68
N THR A 77 -10.96 1.69 9.16
CA THR A 77 -10.60 0.44 8.48
C THR A 77 -11.79 -0.51 8.41
N GLU A 78 -12.48 -0.74 9.54
CA GLU A 78 -13.69 -1.57 9.60
C GLU A 78 -14.74 -1.08 8.61
N LYS A 79 -15.08 0.20 8.63
CA LYS A 79 -16.07 0.80 7.73
C LYS A 79 -15.65 0.71 6.26
N MET A 80 -14.38 0.88 5.95
CA MET A 80 -13.85 0.71 4.60
C MET A 80 -14.02 -0.73 4.11
N LEU A 81 -13.59 -1.70 4.91
CA LEU A 81 -13.73 -3.13 4.60
C LEU A 81 -15.20 -3.53 4.45
N GLU A 82 -16.10 -3.03 5.32
CA GLU A 82 -17.53 -3.27 5.22
C GLU A 82 -18.09 -2.81 3.86
N GLN A 83 -17.72 -1.59 3.44
CA GLN A 83 -18.17 -1.07 2.15
C GLN A 83 -17.60 -1.89 0.97
N PHE A 84 -16.34 -2.32 1.04
CA PHE A 84 -15.74 -3.15 0.00
C PHE A 84 -16.36 -4.53 -0.05
N LEU A 85 -16.57 -5.19 1.09
CA LEU A 85 -17.25 -6.48 1.15
C LEU A 85 -18.71 -6.38 0.67
N LYS A 86 -19.43 -5.30 0.97
CA LYS A 86 -20.78 -5.04 0.44
C LYS A 86 -20.77 -4.86 -1.08
N LYS A 87 -19.80 -4.15 -1.66
CA LYS A 87 -19.68 -3.99 -3.11
C LYS A 87 -19.59 -5.33 -3.84
N ILE A 88 -18.81 -6.28 -3.30
CA ILE A 88 -18.60 -7.59 -3.94
C ILE A 88 -19.69 -8.62 -3.59
N SER A 89 -20.40 -8.44 -2.46
CA SER A 89 -21.35 -9.43 -1.91
C SER A 89 -22.82 -9.13 -2.22
N LYS A 90 -23.12 -8.21 -3.14
CA LYS A 90 -24.49 -7.68 -3.39
C LYS A 90 -25.63 -8.72 -3.48
N PHE A 91 -25.32 -10.00 -3.73
CA PHE A 91 -26.33 -11.06 -3.93
C PHE A 91 -26.05 -12.33 -3.09
N SER A 92 -25.15 -12.27 -2.09
CA SER A 92 -24.80 -13.45 -1.30
C SER A 92 -25.45 -13.42 0.07
N LEU A 93 -26.23 -14.45 0.38
CA LEU A 93 -26.79 -14.69 1.73
C LEU A 93 -25.78 -15.30 2.70
N ILE A 94 -24.62 -15.74 2.18
CA ILE A 94 -23.59 -16.44 2.97
C ILE A 94 -22.37 -15.52 3.10
N LYS A 95 -22.00 -15.27 4.36
CA LYS A 95 -20.80 -14.52 4.70
C LYS A 95 -19.54 -15.27 4.22
N PRO A 96 -18.54 -14.59 3.61
CA PRO A 96 -17.35 -15.22 3.07
C PRO A 96 -16.38 -15.69 4.17
N ARG A 97 -15.52 -16.67 3.81
CA ARG A 97 -14.24 -16.87 4.49
C ARG A 97 -13.23 -15.95 3.83
N VAL A 98 -12.42 -15.32 4.64
CA VAL A 98 -11.45 -14.32 4.16
C VAL A 98 -10.06 -14.69 4.63
N ILE A 99 -9.08 -14.64 3.72
CA ILE A 99 -7.67 -14.61 4.05
C ILE A 99 -7.18 -13.19 3.80
N VAL A 100 -6.47 -12.60 4.78
CA VAL A 100 -5.93 -11.23 4.70
C VAL A 100 -4.41 -11.31 4.75
N SER A 101 -3.74 -10.63 3.81
CA SER A 101 -2.29 -10.48 3.89
C SER A 101 -1.91 -9.43 4.93
N VAL A 102 -0.79 -9.68 5.60
CA VAL A 102 -0.18 -8.79 6.59
C VAL A 102 1.33 -8.75 6.38
N PRO A 103 2.00 -7.62 6.67
CA PRO A 103 3.45 -7.54 6.60
C PRO A 103 4.13 -8.58 7.48
N SER A 104 5.36 -8.96 7.14
CA SER A 104 6.17 -9.79 8.02
C SER A 104 6.53 -9.03 9.31
N GLY A 105 6.45 -9.72 10.44
CA GLY A 105 6.83 -9.15 11.73
C GLY A 105 5.79 -8.24 12.38
N VAL A 106 4.52 -8.27 11.94
CA VAL A 106 3.42 -7.65 12.68
C VAL A 106 3.27 -8.22 14.08
N THR A 107 2.87 -7.40 15.02
CA THR A 107 2.63 -7.81 16.41
C THR A 107 1.31 -8.58 16.54
N GLU A 108 1.18 -9.43 17.58
CA GLU A 108 -0.09 -10.11 17.89
C GLU A 108 -1.28 -9.14 18.05
N VAL A 109 -1.03 -7.93 18.52
CA VAL A 109 -2.08 -6.90 18.68
C VAL A 109 -2.57 -6.42 17.32
N GLU A 110 -1.64 -6.18 16.39
CA GLU A 110 -1.95 -5.77 15.01
C GLU A 110 -2.67 -6.90 14.26
N GLU A 111 -2.22 -8.16 14.39
CA GLU A 111 -2.92 -9.32 13.83
C GLU A 111 -4.36 -9.41 14.31
N ARG A 112 -4.58 -9.30 15.63
CA ARG A 112 -5.91 -9.31 16.23
C ARG A 112 -6.78 -8.17 15.70
N ALA A 113 -6.21 -6.97 15.53
CA ALA A 113 -6.93 -5.83 14.98
C ALA A 113 -7.40 -6.10 13.54
N VAL A 114 -6.55 -6.69 12.68
CA VAL A 114 -6.93 -7.05 11.31
C VAL A 114 -8.02 -8.12 11.31
N ILE A 115 -7.88 -9.17 12.12
CA ILE A 115 -8.89 -10.24 12.23
C ILE A 115 -10.23 -9.65 12.68
N GLN A 116 -10.23 -8.86 13.74
CA GLN A 116 -11.46 -8.30 14.32
C GLN A 116 -12.13 -7.32 13.36
N ALA A 117 -11.39 -6.37 12.77
CA ALA A 117 -11.94 -5.43 11.79
C ALA A 117 -12.57 -6.15 10.59
N THR A 118 -11.93 -7.22 10.11
CA THR A 118 -12.44 -8.00 8.98
C THR A 118 -13.68 -8.83 9.36
N MET A 119 -13.72 -9.38 10.58
CA MET A 119 -14.90 -10.08 11.10
C MET A 119 -16.10 -9.14 11.26
N GLU A 120 -15.89 -7.96 11.85
CA GLU A 120 -16.92 -6.93 12.05
C GLU A 120 -17.42 -6.37 10.72
N ALA A 121 -16.54 -6.22 9.73
CA ALA A 121 -16.89 -5.86 8.36
C ALA A 121 -17.77 -6.91 7.63
N GLY A 122 -17.95 -8.10 8.20
CA GLY A 122 -18.91 -9.09 7.72
C GLY A 122 -18.33 -10.41 7.24
N ALA A 123 -17.06 -10.70 7.47
CA ALA A 123 -16.49 -12.03 7.24
C ALA A 123 -17.08 -13.06 8.22
N ARG A 124 -17.14 -14.35 7.78
CA ARG A 124 -17.52 -15.46 8.66
C ARG A 124 -16.35 -16.07 9.41
N ARG A 125 -15.20 -16.10 8.74
CA ARG A 125 -13.91 -16.54 9.28
C ARG A 125 -12.83 -15.75 8.62
N VAL A 126 -11.77 -15.44 9.37
CA VAL A 126 -10.58 -14.71 8.90
C VAL A 126 -9.34 -15.55 9.19
N TYR A 127 -8.44 -15.59 8.24
CA TYR A 127 -7.12 -16.17 8.33
C TYR A 127 -6.11 -15.12 7.90
N LEU A 128 -4.92 -15.16 8.46
CA LEU A 128 -3.83 -14.29 8.05
C LEU A 128 -2.82 -15.07 7.22
N ILE A 129 -2.13 -14.36 6.32
CA ILE A 129 -1.01 -14.85 5.54
C ILE A 129 0.01 -13.71 5.44
N GLU A 130 1.29 -14.01 5.56
CA GLU A 130 2.32 -12.99 5.36
C GLU A 130 2.41 -12.56 3.89
N GLU A 131 2.58 -11.25 3.65
CA GLU A 131 2.61 -10.65 2.30
C GLU A 131 3.62 -11.32 1.38
N PRO A 132 4.91 -11.54 1.75
CA PRO A 132 5.86 -12.17 0.85
C PRO A 132 5.51 -13.62 0.54
N PHE A 133 4.86 -14.36 1.47
CA PHE A 133 4.37 -15.71 1.19
C PHE A 133 3.22 -15.69 0.19
N ALA A 134 2.27 -14.77 0.36
CA ALA A 134 1.17 -14.56 -0.57
C ALA A 134 1.67 -14.15 -1.96
N ALA A 135 2.67 -13.26 -2.02
CA ALA A 135 3.31 -12.81 -3.25
C ALA A 135 4.01 -13.97 -3.98
N ALA A 136 4.74 -14.84 -3.26
CA ALA A 136 5.36 -16.03 -3.83
C ALA A 136 4.33 -16.97 -4.48
N LEU A 137 3.20 -17.22 -3.78
CA LEU A 137 2.11 -18.03 -4.32
C LEU A 137 1.49 -17.39 -5.56
N GLY A 138 1.26 -16.07 -5.52
CA GLY A 138 0.73 -15.30 -6.64
C GLY A 138 1.64 -15.30 -7.87
N ALA A 139 2.95 -15.23 -7.66
CA ALA A 139 3.98 -15.35 -8.68
C ALA A 139 4.19 -16.80 -9.16
N LYS A 140 3.54 -17.78 -8.54
CA LYS A 140 3.68 -19.22 -8.82
C LYS A 140 5.11 -19.73 -8.66
N LEU A 141 5.84 -19.22 -7.69
CA LEU A 141 7.14 -19.74 -7.33
C LEU A 141 7.00 -21.15 -6.74
N ASP A 142 7.88 -22.07 -7.15
CA ASP A 142 7.92 -23.41 -6.57
C ASP A 142 8.71 -23.40 -5.25
N ILE A 143 8.02 -23.02 -4.18
CA ILE A 143 8.58 -22.92 -2.84
C ILE A 143 8.56 -24.25 -2.07
N ALA A 144 8.08 -25.34 -2.67
CA ALA A 144 7.96 -26.63 -2.00
C ALA A 144 9.33 -27.34 -1.85
N GLY A 145 10.26 -27.05 -2.74
CA GLY A 145 11.61 -27.59 -2.72
C GLY A 145 12.52 -26.97 -1.65
N PRO A 146 13.73 -27.54 -1.47
CA PRO A 146 14.71 -27.02 -0.52
C PRO A 146 15.43 -25.74 -1.00
N SER A 147 15.33 -25.41 -2.29
CA SER A 147 15.96 -24.21 -2.83
C SER A 147 15.27 -22.94 -2.29
N GLY A 148 16.07 -21.99 -1.84
CA GLY A 148 15.56 -20.70 -1.36
C GLY A 148 15.08 -19.81 -2.52
N HIS A 149 13.92 -19.20 -2.36
CA HIS A 149 13.37 -18.19 -3.27
C HIS A 149 13.22 -16.89 -2.51
N MET A 150 13.89 -15.83 -2.95
CA MET A 150 13.72 -14.52 -2.35
C MET A 150 12.57 -13.77 -3.02
N VAL A 151 11.72 -13.19 -2.20
CA VAL A 151 10.67 -12.24 -2.61
C VAL A 151 10.97 -10.89 -1.98
N VAL A 152 10.86 -9.83 -2.76
CA VAL A 152 10.92 -8.44 -2.31
C VAL A 152 9.60 -7.80 -2.72
N ASP A 153 8.72 -7.60 -1.76
CA ASP A 153 7.41 -6.96 -1.96
C ASP A 153 7.50 -5.50 -1.52
N ILE A 154 7.40 -4.59 -2.49
CA ILE A 154 7.49 -3.15 -2.24
C ILE A 154 6.10 -2.55 -2.36
N GLY A 155 5.45 -2.34 -1.22
CA GLY A 155 4.10 -1.80 -1.13
C GLY A 155 4.04 -0.28 -1.13
N GLY A 156 2.97 0.26 -0.54
CA GLY A 156 2.83 1.70 -0.28
C GLY A 156 3.58 2.15 0.97
N GLY A 157 3.39 1.44 2.08
CA GLY A 157 3.95 1.80 3.39
C GLY A 157 5.13 0.94 3.83
N THR A 158 5.20 -0.32 3.39
CA THR A 158 6.23 -1.30 3.77
C THR A 158 6.90 -1.91 2.57
N THR A 159 8.14 -2.34 2.77
CA THR A 159 8.85 -3.29 1.91
C THR A 159 9.11 -4.54 2.74
N ASP A 160 8.54 -5.65 2.30
CA ASP A 160 8.63 -6.96 2.92
C ASP A 160 9.55 -7.85 2.11
N ILE A 161 10.59 -8.37 2.75
CA ILE A 161 11.63 -9.17 2.12
C ILE A 161 11.65 -10.52 2.81
N ALA A 162 11.54 -11.60 2.06
CA ALA A 162 11.61 -12.94 2.63
C ALA A 162 12.31 -13.93 1.70
N VAL A 163 12.98 -14.90 2.31
CA VAL A 163 13.47 -16.10 1.66
C VAL A 163 12.55 -17.26 2.05
N LEU A 164 12.00 -17.91 1.04
CA LEU A 164 11.05 -19.01 1.19
C LEU A 164 11.64 -20.31 0.67
N SER A 165 11.45 -21.38 1.41
CA SER A 165 11.76 -22.75 1.02
C SER A 165 10.89 -23.74 1.79
N MET A 166 10.70 -24.94 1.28
CA MET A 166 9.99 -26.04 1.97
C MET A 166 8.59 -25.61 2.48
N ASN A 167 7.88 -24.79 1.70
CA ASN A 167 6.57 -24.18 2.02
C ASN A 167 6.56 -23.32 3.30
N GLY A 168 7.70 -22.75 3.66
CA GLY A 168 7.81 -21.86 4.82
C GLY A 168 8.69 -20.65 4.52
N ILE A 169 8.67 -19.68 5.43
CA ILE A 169 9.57 -18.54 5.43
C ILE A 169 10.80 -18.94 6.26
N ALA A 170 11.98 -18.92 5.64
CA ALA A 170 13.24 -19.20 6.31
C ALA A 170 13.80 -17.98 7.03
N VAL A 171 13.76 -16.82 6.34
CA VAL A 171 14.18 -15.51 6.87
C VAL A 171 13.24 -14.46 6.31
N SER A 172 12.84 -13.49 7.13
CA SER A 172 12.08 -12.33 6.66
C SER A 172 12.49 -11.06 7.38
N SER A 173 12.26 -9.95 6.73
CA SER A 173 12.36 -8.60 7.28
C SER A 173 11.32 -7.69 6.67
N SER A 174 10.84 -6.73 7.45
CA SER A 174 9.90 -5.69 7.00
C SER A 174 10.42 -4.32 7.41
N ILE A 175 10.51 -3.42 6.42
CA ILE A 175 10.94 -2.04 6.66
C ILE A 175 9.87 -1.05 6.20
N LYS A 176 9.79 0.09 6.89
CA LYS A 176 8.84 1.17 6.59
C LYS A 176 9.40 2.15 5.54
N ILE A 177 9.99 1.61 4.49
CA ILE A 177 10.54 2.32 3.34
C ILE A 177 9.91 1.75 2.09
N ALA A 178 8.98 2.48 1.49
CA ALA A 178 8.22 2.02 0.34
C ALA A 178 7.65 3.20 -0.47
N GLY A 179 6.60 3.01 -1.24
CA GLY A 179 6.02 3.99 -2.15
C GLY A 179 5.78 5.37 -1.54
N ASP A 180 5.24 5.43 -0.32
CA ASP A 180 4.97 6.69 0.38
C ASP A 180 6.27 7.44 0.74
N THR A 181 7.37 6.71 1.05
CA THR A 181 8.69 7.32 1.29
C THR A 181 9.25 8.00 0.03
N PHE A 182 9.01 7.40 -1.15
CA PHE A 182 9.38 8.01 -2.42
C PHE A 182 8.52 9.24 -2.73
N ASP A 183 7.22 9.24 -2.39
CA ASP A 183 6.36 10.41 -2.52
C ASP A 183 6.85 11.55 -1.64
N ASP A 184 7.21 11.27 -0.39
CA ASP A 184 7.79 12.24 0.53
C ASP A 184 9.13 12.80 0.02
N ALA A 185 9.95 11.96 -0.61
CA ALA A 185 11.18 12.41 -1.24
C ALA A 185 10.92 13.39 -2.41
N VAL A 186 9.88 13.17 -3.22
CA VAL A 186 9.44 14.11 -4.26
C VAL A 186 9.00 15.44 -3.64
N ILE A 187 8.15 15.40 -2.59
CA ILE A 187 7.66 16.60 -1.90
C ILE A 187 8.84 17.42 -1.36
N GLU A 188 9.76 16.74 -0.69
CA GLU A 188 10.91 17.40 -0.08
C GLU A 188 11.87 17.97 -1.14
N TYR A 189 12.10 17.26 -2.24
CA TYR A 189 12.92 17.74 -3.35
C TYR A 189 12.34 19.03 -3.94
N ILE A 190 11.04 19.02 -4.28
CA ILE A 190 10.35 20.17 -4.87
C ILE A 190 10.35 21.35 -3.89
N ARG A 191 10.12 21.09 -2.61
CA ARG A 191 10.16 22.10 -1.57
C ARG A 191 11.51 22.78 -1.46
N ARG A 192 12.60 22.00 -1.45
CA ARG A 192 13.97 22.51 -1.27
C ARG A 192 14.49 23.24 -2.50
N HIS A 193 14.28 22.68 -3.69
CA HIS A 193 14.90 23.18 -4.91
C HIS A 193 14.07 24.29 -5.59
N PHE A 194 12.75 24.14 -5.55
CA PHE A 194 11.86 25.11 -6.21
C PHE A 194 11.14 26.04 -5.22
N GLY A 195 11.24 25.83 -3.91
CA GLY A 195 10.51 26.63 -2.92
C GLY A 195 8.99 26.53 -3.09
N MET A 196 8.49 25.35 -3.50
CA MET A 196 7.10 25.11 -3.82
C MET A 196 6.56 23.95 -2.99
N VAL A 197 5.30 24.02 -2.57
CA VAL A 197 4.57 22.94 -1.89
C VAL A 197 3.63 22.26 -2.85
N ILE A 198 3.68 20.93 -2.89
CA ILE A 198 2.76 20.07 -3.60
C ILE A 198 2.04 19.12 -2.64
N GLY A 199 0.90 18.57 -3.06
CA GLY A 199 0.18 17.54 -2.29
C GLY A 199 0.67 16.14 -2.57
N GLN A 200 0.32 15.21 -1.68
CA GLN A 200 0.68 13.78 -1.77
C GLN A 200 0.27 13.16 -3.12
N ASN A 201 -0.96 13.40 -3.57
CA ASN A 201 -1.44 12.86 -4.85
C ASN A 201 -0.58 13.34 -6.03
N THR A 202 -0.18 14.63 -6.03
CA THR A 202 0.71 15.17 -7.06
C THR A 202 2.09 14.52 -7.00
N ALA A 203 2.64 14.30 -5.81
CA ALA A 203 3.92 13.61 -5.64
C ALA A 203 3.86 12.17 -6.15
N GLU A 204 2.81 11.44 -5.84
CA GLU A 204 2.59 10.10 -6.36
C GLU A 204 2.46 10.07 -7.89
N GLU A 205 1.73 11.02 -8.48
CA GLU A 205 1.63 11.17 -9.94
C GLU A 205 3.01 11.41 -10.59
N VAL A 206 3.81 12.29 -10.00
CA VAL A 206 5.17 12.61 -10.46
C VAL A 206 6.08 11.37 -10.34
N LYS A 207 6.06 10.68 -9.19
CA LYS A 207 6.81 9.43 -8.97
C LYS A 207 6.47 8.40 -10.03
N ILE A 208 5.18 8.15 -10.29
CA ILE A 208 4.73 7.14 -11.26
C ILE A 208 5.11 7.52 -12.69
N ALA A 209 4.97 8.80 -13.05
CA ALA A 209 5.19 9.27 -14.43
C ALA A 209 6.67 9.29 -14.81
N ILE A 210 7.51 9.89 -13.98
CA ILE A 210 8.91 10.16 -14.33
C ILE A 210 9.93 9.65 -13.32
N GLY A 211 9.52 9.06 -12.17
CA GLY A 211 10.42 8.51 -11.17
C GLY A 211 11.30 7.40 -11.70
N CYS A 212 12.56 7.35 -11.26
CA CYS A 212 13.49 6.28 -11.57
C CYS A 212 14.56 6.17 -10.47
N VAL A 213 15.09 4.96 -10.27
CA VAL A 213 16.20 4.66 -9.35
C VAL A 213 17.49 4.29 -10.07
N TYR A 214 17.44 4.30 -11.41
CA TYR A 214 18.58 4.11 -12.32
C TYR A 214 18.45 5.11 -13.48
N PRO A 215 19.56 5.63 -14.04
CA PRO A 215 19.51 6.58 -15.15
C PRO A 215 18.69 6.04 -16.33
N ARG A 216 17.78 6.85 -16.83
CA ARG A 216 17.02 6.54 -18.05
C ARG A 216 17.86 6.81 -19.28
N ALA A 217 17.59 6.08 -20.38
CA ALA A 217 18.21 6.36 -21.69
C ALA A 217 17.79 7.72 -22.25
N GLU A 218 16.53 8.11 -22.00
CA GLU A 218 15.99 9.42 -22.35
C GLU A 218 15.42 10.07 -21.08
N GLU A 219 15.77 11.33 -20.87
CA GLU A 219 15.26 12.09 -19.73
C GLU A 219 13.76 12.37 -19.90
N ALA A 220 12.98 11.98 -18.90
CA ALA A 220 11.56 12.31 -18.84
C ALA A 220 11.35 13.62 -18.05
N VAL A 221 10.41 14.43 -18.52
CA VAL A 221 10.08 15.73 -17.92
C VAL A 221 8.59 15.82 -17.66
N MET A 222 8.20 16.37 -16.50
CA MET A 222 6.82 16.62 -16.14
C MET A 222 6.65 18.01 -15.55
N THR A 223 5.63 18.73 -16.00
CA THR A 223 5.23 20.02 -15.37
C THR A 223 4.38 19.74 -14.14
N VAL A 224 4.81 20.28 -13.01
CA VAL A 224 4.19 20.10 -11.70
C VAL A 224 3.59 21.41 -11.22
N LYS A 225 2.34 21.36 -10.76
CA LYS A 225 1.61 22.49 -10.19
C LYS A 225 1.65 22.46 -8.67
N GLY A 226 1.96 23.58 -8.06
CA GLY A 226 2.02 23.71 -6.61
C GLY A 226 1.77 25.13 -6.14
N ARG A 227 2.04 25.39 -4.88
CA ARG A 227 1.94 26.70 -4.25
C ARG A 227 3.34 27.21 -3.88
N ASP A 228 3.70 28.37 -4.40
CA ASP A 228 4.95 29.05 -4.04
C ASP A 228 4.98 29.38 -2.55
N LEU A 229 6.09 29.06 -1.89
CA LEU A 229 6.24 29.26 -0.43
C LEU A 229 6.36 30.71 -0.01
N LYS A 230 6.86 31.59 -0.90
CA LYS A 230 7.08 33.01 -0.59
C LYS A 230 5.82 33.85 -0.85
N THR A 231 5.18 33.61 -1.99
CA THR A 231 4.04 34.43 -2.43
C THR A 231 2.69 33.81 -2.04
N GLY A 232 2.64 32.50 -1.77
CA GLY A 232 1.41 31.75 -1.54
C GLY A 232 0.58 31.51 -2.80
N LEU A 233 1.02 31.98 -3.97
CA LEU A 233 0.31 31.88 -5.24
C LEU A 233 0.57 30.53 -5.94
N PRO A 234 -0.35 30.11 -6.84
CA PRO A 234 -0.11 28.96 -7.72
C PRO A 234 1.13 29.20 -8.58
N ARG A 235 1.94 28.14 -8.73
CA ARG A 235 3.16 28.13 -9.53
C ARG A 235 3.29 26.80 -10.25
N GLU A 236 3.92 26.82 -11.42
CA GLU A 236 4.27 25.61 -12.18
C GLU A 236 5.78 25.53 -12.34
N GLU A 237 6.32 24.31 -12.22
CA GLU A 237 7.73 24.01 -12.43
C GLU A 237 7.89 22.72 -13.23
N SER A 238 8.95 22.66 -14.03
CA SER A 238 9.33 21.45 -14.74
C SER A 238 10.29 20.63 -13.91
N VAL A 239 9.95 19.37 -13.66
CA VAL A 239 10.76 18.40 -12.91
C VAL A 239 11.21 17.31 -13.86
N THR A 240 12.45 16.86 -13.72
CA THR A 240 13.05 15.86 -14.59
C THR A 240 13.27 14.52 -13.88
N SER A 241 13.36 13.42 -14.63
CA SER A 241 13.68 12.11 -14.07
C SER A 241 15.09 12.05 -13.46
N THR A 242 16.04 12.84 -13.97
CA THR A 242 17.39 12.95 -13.40
C THR A 242 17.37 13.58 -12.00
N GLU A 243 16.55 14.61 -11.81
CA GLU A 243 16.35 15.24 -10.50
C GLU A 243 15.71 14.27 -9.50
N LEU A 244 14.72 13.50 -9.93
CA LEU A 244 14.09 12.50 -9.06
C LEU A 244 15.03 11.32 -8.74
N LEU A 245 15.92 10.95 -9.65
CA LEU A 245 16.96 9.96 -9.37
C LEU A 245 17.79 10.35 -8.14
N GLU A 246 18.17 11.63 -8.03
CA GLU A 246 18.88 12.12 -6.84
C GLU A 246 18.02 12.03 -5.57
N ALA A 247 16.74 12.43 -5.66
CA ALA A 247 15.82 12.36 -4.53
C ALA A 247 15.60 10.91 -4.03
N PHE A 248 15.61 9.96 -4.95
CA PHE A 248 15.31 8.54 -4.65
C PHE A 248 16.51 7.71 -4.20
N LYS A 249 17.73 8.22 -4.33
CA LYS A 249 18.96 7.47 -3.94
C LYS A 249 18.88 6.93 -2.52
N ARG A 250 18.46 7.76 -1.57
CA ARG A 250 18.42 7.35 -0.16
C ARG A 250 17.41 6.24 0.11
N PRO A 251 16.12 6.38 -0.20
CA PRO A 251 15.15 5.29 0.04
C PRO A 251 15.48 4.02 -0.77
N ALA A 252 15.95 4.15 -2.01
CA ALA A 252 16.35 3.00 -2.80
C ALA A 252 17.53 2.25 -2.17
N ARG A 253 18.53 2.98 -1.66
CA ARG A 253 19.66 2.38 -0.95
C ARG A 253 19.24 1.63 0.29
N GLN A 254 18.32 2.18 1.08
CA GLN A 254 17.80 1.52 2.28
C GLN A 254 17.13 0.18 1.96
N ILE A 255 16.37 0.10 0.87
CA ILE A 255 15.77 -1.17 0.42
C ILE A 255 16.86 -2.17 0.02
N VAL A 256 17.87 -1.73 -0.75
CA VAL A 256 18.99 -2.59 -1.15
C VAL A 256 19.78 -3.09 0.06
N ASP A 257 20.06 -2.22 1.03
CA ASP A 257 20.78 -2.59 2.24
C ASP A 257 20.01 -3.65 3.05
N GLU A 258 18.66 -3.54 3.10
CA GLU A 258 17.85 -4.55 3.76
C GLU A 258 17.80 -5.89 3.00
N VAL A 259 17.74 -5.86 1.67
CA VAL A 259 17.87 -7.07 0.84
C VAL A 259 19.19 -7.78 1.13
N LEU A 260 20.29 -7.04 1.22
CA LEU A 260 21.61 -7.61 1.57
C LEU A 260 21.61 -8.18 2.99
N SER A 261 20.99 -7.49 3.96
CA SER A 261 20.85 -7.97 5.34
C SER A 261 20.12 -9.32 5.39
N VAL A 262 19.00 -9.46 4.68
CA VAL A 262 18.24 -10.72 4.62
C VAL A 262 19.08 -11.83 3.98
N LEU A 263 19.85 -11.53 2.92
CA LEU A 263 20.76 -12.49 2.30
C LEU A 263 21.86 -12.95 3.25
N GLU A 264 22.45 -12.04 4.03
CA GLU A 264 23.50 -12.36 5.01
C GLU A 264 23.00 -13.29 6.14
N HIS A 265 21.72 -13.20 6.48
CA HIS A 265 21.08 -14.07 7.48
C HIS A 265 20.52 -15.37 6.89
N THR A 266 20.56 -15.53 5.58
CA THR A 266 20.08 -16.72 4.90
C THR A 266 21.13 -17.83 4.96
N SER A 267 20.71 -19.06 5.28
CA SER A 267 21.60 -20.21 5.22
C SER A 267 22.18 -20.37 3.82
N PRO A 268 23.48 -20.71 3.68
CA PRO A 268 24.10 -20.94 2.38
C PRO A 268 23.61 -22.20 1.68
N GLU A 269 22.89 -23.08 2.38
CA GLU A 269 22.26 -24.30 1.85
C GLU A 269 20.84 -24.02 1.35
#